data_c98e511f51b36b38953721f7b5a5fdcd
#
_entry.id   c98e511f51b36b38953721f7b5a5fdcd
#
_cell.length_a   1.000
_cell.length_b   1.000
_cell.length_c   1.000
_cell.angle_alpha   90.00
_cell.angle_beta   90.00
_cell.angle_gamma   90.00
#
_symmetry.space_group_name_H-M   'P 1'
#
loop_
_entity.id
_entity.type
_entity.pdbx_description
1 polymer ?
#
loop_
_entity_poly.entity_id
_entity_poly.type
_entity_poly.pdbx_seq_one_letter_code
_entity_poly.pdbx_strand_id
1 'polypeptide(L)'
;MSTTKVITGKVRFSYVNIFKSRAFQAGQDAKYSVCLLIPKEDKATIKKIKAAIDAAVQDGISSKWGGKKPANLKQPLRDGDAERADEAPEYEGMYFLNCNSIQKPGIVDKDLNEILDPDEVYSGCWGRASINFFPFNTNGNKGVGVGLNNIQKLKDDDRLGAARASAESDFGGDDFEDDEDF
;
A
#
# COMPACT_ATOMS: atom_id res chain seq x y z
N MET A 1 -0.33 15.63 -22.16
CA MET A 1 -1.37 15.51 -21.13
C MET A 1 -0.87 14.72 -19.94
N SER A 2 -0.87 15.35 -18.78
CA SER A 2 -0.45 14.66 -17.56
C SER A 2 -1.51 13.64 -17.14
N THR A 3 -1.10 12.46 -16.78
CA THR A 3 -2.00 11.40 -16.31
C THR A 3 -1.92 11.27 -14.80
N THR A 4 -3.06 11.02 -14.17
CA THR A 4 -3.14 10.72 -12.73
C THR A 4 -3.00 9.22 -12.43
N LYS A 5 -2.98 8.38 -13.46
CA LYS A 5 -2.82 6.94 -13.34
C LYS A 5 -1.35 6.55 -13.44
N VAL A 6 -0.89 5.68 -12.53
CA VAL A 6 0.47 5.16 -12.52
C VAL A 6 0.44 3.64 -12.41
N ILE A 7 1.27 2.98 -13.22
CA ILE A 7 1.60 1.57 -13.04
C ILE A 7 3.02 1.55 -12.51
N THR A 8 3.19 1.06 -11.27
CA THR A 8 4.49 1.09 -10.60
C THR A 8 5.46 0.10 -11.21
N GLY A 9 6.75 0.28 -10.93
CA GLY A 9 7.71 -0.79 -11.04
C GLY A 9 7.54 -1.78 -9.89
N LYS A 10 8.57 -2.54 -9.61
CA LYS A 10 8.56 -3.53 -8.52
C LYS A 10 8.57 -2.83 -7.17
N VAL A 11 7.53 -3.05 -6.38
CA VAL A 11 7.36 -2.48 -5.05
C VAL A 11 7.06 -3.59 -4.05
N ARG A 12 7.33 -3.33 -2.77
CA ARG A 12 6.99 -4.26 -1.70
C ARG A 12 5.65 -3.89 -1.10
N PHE A 13 4.82 -4.88 -0.81
CA PHE A 13 3.48 -4.65 -0.22
C PHE A 13 3.54 -4.76 1.29
N SER A 14 2.85 -3.86 1.97
CA SER A 14 2.69 -3.87 3.42
C SER A 14 1.24 -3.56 3.77
N TYR A 15 0.78 -3.99 4.94
CA TYR A 15 -0.61 -3.80 5.38
C TYR A 15 -1.61 -4.23 4.31
N VAL A 16 -1.46 -5.49 3.83
CA VAL A 16 -2.24 -6.02 2.72
C VAL A 16 -3.66 -6.38 3.16
N ASN A 17 -4.66 -5.68 2.63
CA ASN A 17 -6.09 -5.91 2.87
C ASN A 17 -6.83 -5.84 1.53
N ILE A 18 -6.48 -6.74 0.60
CA ILE A 18 -6.97 -6.68 -0.79
C ILE A 18 -7.93 -7.81 -1.16
N PHE A 19 -7.99 -8.87 -0.35
CA PHE A 19 -8.96 -9.95 -0.55
C PHE A 19 -10.24 -9.72 0.24
N LYS A 20 -10.12 -9.00 1.37
CA LYS A 20 -11.24 -8.70 2.25
C LYS A 20 -11.15 -7.24 2.67
N SER A 21 -12.27 -6.54 2.59
CA SER A 21 -12.34 -5.14 2.99
C SER A 21 -12.26 -5.00 4.51
N ARG A 22 -11.80 -3.86 4.98
CA ARG A 22 -11.64 -3.57 6.39
C ARG A 22 -12.05 -2.12 6.69
N ALA A 23 -12.84 -1.93 7.74
CA ALA A 23 -13.13 -0.62 8.30
C ALA A 23 -12.09 -0.32 9.38
N PHE A 24 -11.40 0.83 9.27
CA PHE A 24 -10.36 1.21 10.22
C PHE A 24 -10.93 1.84 11.49
N GLN A 25 -12.13 2.39 11.41
CA GLN A 25 -12.83 2.99 12.54
C GLN A 25 -14.31 2.61 12.49
N ALA A 26 -14.93 2.55 13.65
CA ALA A 26 -16.36 2.30 13.75
C ALA A 26 -17.14 3.41 13.01
N GLY A 27 -18.11 3.00 12.18
CA GLY A 27 -18.92 3.94 11.40
C GLY A 27 -18.34 4.32 10.05
N GLN A 28 -17.12 3.91 9.72
CA GLN A 28 -16.54 4.10 8.40
C GLN A 28 -16.88 2.94 7.47
N ASP A 29 -16.95 3.23 6.18
CA ASP A 29 -17.10 2.21 5.16
C ASP A 29 -15.86 1.32 5.10
N ALA A 30 -16.06 0.02 4.97
CA ALA A 30 -14.97 -0.91 4.78
C ALA A 30 -14.31 -0.70 3.40
N LYS A 31 -12.99 -0.72 3.37
CA LYS A 31 -12.20 -0.53 2.15
C LYS A 31 -11.13 -1.60 2.01
N TYR A 32 -10.78 -1.87 0.76
CA TYR A 32 -9.59 -2.63 0.42
C TYR A 32 -8.40 -1.68 0.44
N SER A 33 -7.26 -2.12 0.93
CA SER A 33 -6.10 -1.24 1.06
C SER A 33 -4.79 -2.00 1.00
N VAL A 34 -3.74 -1.28 0.66
CA VAL A 34 -2.36 -1.75 0.70
C VAL A 34 -1.43 -0.56 0.82
N CYS A 35 -0.33 -0.75 1.55
CA CYS A 35 0.77 0.21 1.57
C CYS A 35 1.84 -0.26 0.59
N LEU A 36 2.23 0.60 -0.34
CA LEU A 36 3.29 0.31 -1.31
C LEU A 36 4.60 0.88 -0.81
N LEU A 37 5.62 0.04 -0.67
CA LEU A 37 6.98 0.44 -0.34
C LEU A 37 7.77 0.53 -1.64
N ILE A 38 8.17 1.74 -2.01
CA ILE A 38 8.81 2.03 -3.28
C ILE A 38 10.29 2.29 -3.04
N PRO A 39 11.20 1.46 -3.57
CA PRO A 39 12.63 1.70 -3.41
C PRO A 39 13.02 3.10 -3.92
N LYS A 40 13.77 3.85 -3.14
CA LYS A 40 14.22 5.20 -3.52
C LYS A 40 15.12 5.17 -4.76
N GLU A 41 15.74 4.04 -5.04
CA GLU A 41 16.56 3.82 -6.24
C GLU A 41 15.73 3.69 -7.51
N ASP A 42 14.43 3.36 -7.41
CA ASP A 42 13.52 3.29 -8.56
C ASP A 42 13.02 4.69 -8.95
N LYS A 43 13.91 5.45 -9.54
CA LYS A 43 13.65 6.84 -9.89
C LYS A 43 12.58 6.99 -10.96
N ALA A 44 12.43 6.01 -11.83
CA ALA A 44 11.42 6.03 -12.90
C ALA A 44 10.00 5.99 -12.31
N THR A 45 9.74 5.08 -11.38
CA THR A 45 8.44 5.00 -10.70
C THR A 45 8.18 6.26 -9.87
N ILE A 46 9.17 6.73 -9.12
CA ILE A 46 9.04 7.93 -8.30
C ILE A 46 8.71 9.16 -9.15
N LYS A 47 9.35 9.29 -10.31
CA LYS A 47 9.09 10.38 -11.24
C LYS A 47 7.65 10.35 -11.76
N LYS A 48 7.15 9.16 -12.12
CA LYS A 48 5.76 9.00 -12.56
C LYS A 48 4.78 9.37 -11.45
N ILE A 49 5.07 8.96 -10.22
CA ILE A 49 4.23 9.25 -9.05
C ILE A 49 4.19 10.76 -8.81
N LYS A 50 5.32 11.43 -8.80
CA LYS A 50 5.38 12.88 -8.59
C LYS A 50 4.64 13.64 -9.68
N ALA A 51 4.78 13.23 -10.94
CA ALA A 51 4.05 13.84 -12.05
C ALA A 51 2.54 13.64 -11.93
N ALA A 52 2.11 12.45 -11.50
CA ALA A 52 0.69 12.16 -11.30
C ALA A 52 0.11 12.95 -10.11
N ILE A 53 0.89 13.14 -9.04
CA ILE A 53 0.50 13.98 -7.91
C ILE A 53 0.30 15.43 -8.40
N ASP A 54 1.25 15.97 -9.16
CA ASP A 54 1.15 17.32 -9.70
C ASP A 54 -0.09 17.48 -10.61
N ALA A 55 -0.39 16.48 -11.44
CA ALA A 55 -1.59 16.48 -12.27
C ALA A 55 -2.87 16.50 -11.42
N ALA A 56 -2.90 15.73 -10.34
CA ALA A 56 -4.03 15.70 -9.41
C ALA A 56 -4.17 17.04 -8.67
N VAL A 57 -3.06 17.66 -8.30
CA VAL A 57 -3.06 18.99 -7.67
C VAL A 57 -3.65 20.03 -8.61
N GLN A 58 -3.23 20.05 -9.89
CA GLN A 58 -3.76 21.00 -10.88
C GLN A 58 -5.27 20.79 -11.10
N ASP A 59 -5.70 19.54 -11.16
CA ASP A 59 -7.13 19.23 -11.24
C ASP A 59 -7.88 19.72 -9.99
N GLY A 60 -7.31 19.50 -8.81
CA GLY A 60 -7.92 19.90 -7.54
C GLY A 60 -8.07 21.41 -7.41
N ILE A 61 -7.13 22.19 -7.90
CA ILE A 61 -7.21 23.65 -7.87
C ILE A 61 -8.48 24.13 -8.56
N SER A 62 -8.80 23.56 -9.73
CA SER A 62 -9.98 23.98 -10.49
C SER A 62 -11.28 23.32 -10.03
N SER A 63 -11.23 22.09 -9.49
CA SER A 63 -12.44 21.30 -9.24
C SER A 63 -12.82 21.15 -7.77
N LYS A 64 -11.86 21.21 -6.84
CA LYS A 64 -12.08 20.86 -5.42
C LYS A 64 -11.73 21.98 -4.43
N TRP A 65 -10.82 22.87 -4.79
CA TRP A 65 -10.25 23.83 -3.85
C TRP A 65 -10.51 25.31 -4.19
N GLY A 66 -11.50 25.57 -5.00
CA GLY A 66 -11.96 26.94 -5.29
C GLY A 66 -10.96 27.82 -6.03
N GLY A 67 -10.13 27.25 -6.87
CA GLY A 67 -9.20 28.01 -7.72
C GLY A 67 -7.84 28.29 -7.08
N LYS A 68 -7.57 27.77 -5.89
CA LYS A 68 -6.29 27.98 -5.19
C LYS A 68 -5.73 26.69 -4.65
N LYS A 69 -4.38 26.56 -4.71
CA LYS A 69 -3.68 25.46 -4.06
C LYS A 69 -3.70 25.66 -2.54
N PRO A 70 -4.19 24.68 -1.76
CA PRO A 70 -4.18 24.80 -0.29
C PRO A 70 -2.76 24.88 0.27
N ALA A 71 -2.60 25.66 1.35
CA ALA A 71 -1.31 25.82 2.02
C ALA A 71 -0.84 24.53 2.70
N ASN A 72 -1.78 23.78 3.28
CA ASN A 72 -1.51 22.55 4.04
C ASN A 72 -2.04 21.31 3.31
N LEU A 73 -1.57 21.11 2.09
CA LEU A 73 -1.98 19.99 1.26
C LEU A 73 -1.35 18.69 1.77
N LYS A 74 -2.18 17.69 2.08
CA LYS A 74 -1.69 16.38 2.47
C LYS A 74 -1.06 15.67 1.27
N GLN A 75 0.22 15.33 1.40
CA GLN A 75 0.97 14.63 0.37
C GLN A 75 0.86 13.13 0.57
N PRO A 76 0.51 12.37 -0.50
CA PRO A 76 0.38 10.93 -0.37
C PRO A 76 1.73 10.20 -0.36
N LEU A 77 2.75 10.73 -1.04
CA LEU A 77 4.07 10.12 -1.09
C LEU A 77 4.88 10.52 0.15
N ARG A 78 5.21 9.53 0.98
CA ARG A 78 5.86 9.76 2.26
C ARG A 78 7.22 9.08 2.30
N ASP A 79 8.14 9.65 3.06
CA ASP A 79 9.52 9.18 3.18
C ASP A 79 9.62 8.18 4.34
N GLY A 80 9.91 6.91 4.00
CA GLY A 80 10.04 5.86 4.99
C GLY A 80 11.18 6.07 5.97
N ASP A 81 12.32 6.60 5.50
CA ASP A 81 13.45 6.88 6.38
C ASP A 81 13.13 7.96 7.42
N ALA A 82 12.38 8.98 7.02
CA ALA A 82 12.04 10.09 7.90
C ALA A 82 10.91 9.76 8.89
N GLU A 83 9.97 8.89 8.50
CA GLU A 83 8.73 8.71 9.26
C GLU A 83 8.58 7.36 9.94
N ARG A 84 9.19 6.28 9.41
CA ARG A 84 8.90 4.92 9.85
C ARG A 84 10.11 4.03 10.11
N ALA A 85 11.27 4.29 9.53
CA ALA A 85 12.40 3.37 9.57
C ALA A 85 12.89 3.05 10.99
N ASP A 86 12.75 3.97 11.93
CA ASP A 86 13.14 3.76 13.33
C ASP A 86 12.32 2.65 14.00
N GLU A 87 11.06 2.50 13.61
CA GLU A 87 10.15 1.51 14.18
C GLU A 87 9.97 0.28 13.28
N ALA A 88 10.16 0.47 11.98
CA ALA A 88 9.91 -0.55 10.96
C ALA A 88 11.05 -0.54 9.94
N PRO A 89 12.07 -1.41 10.11
CA PRO A 89 13.26 -1.42 9.24
C PRO A 89 12.96 -1.63 7.75
N GLU A 90 11.85 -2.25 7.41
CA GLU A 90 11.44 -2.47 6.02
C GLU A 90 11.18 -1.17 5.25
N TYR A 91 10.97 -0.06 5.97
CA TYR A 91 10.78 1.26 5.36
C TYR A 91 12.09 1.97 5.03
N GLU A 92 13.22 1.44 5.49
CA GLU A 92 14.53 2.03 5.22
C GLU A 92 14.82 1.99 3.72
N GLY A 93 15.22 3.13 3.16
CA GLY A 93 15.49 3.26 1.73
C GLY A 93 14.24 3.26 0.86
N MET A 94 13.07 3.47 1.45
CA MET A 94 11.78 3.41 0.77
C MET A 94 10.99 4.69 0.91
N TYR A 95 10.28 5.08 -0.14
CA TYR A 95 9.07 5.89 -0.02
C TYR A 95 7.89 4.98 0.19
N PHE A 96 6.79 5.50 0.72
CA PHE A 96 5.57 4.69 0.84
C PHE A 96 4.32 5.47 0.47
N LEU A 97 3.33 4.71 -0.03
CA LEU A 97 2.01 5.20 -0.43
C LEU A 97 0.95 4.32 0.21
N ASN A 98 -0.02 4.92 0.88
CA ASN A 98 -1.20 4.19 1.35
C ASN A 98 -2.29 4.30 0.28
N CYS A 99 -2.68 3.16 -0.29
CA CYS A 99 -3.66 3.07 -1.36
C CYS A 99 -4.91 2.37 -0.87
N ASN A 100 -6.08 2.79 -1.32
CA ASN A 100 -7.32 2.13 -0.95
C ASN A 100 -8.37 2.17 -2.06
N SER A 101 -9.40 1.34 -1.91
CA SER A 101 -10.52 1.28 -2.84
C SER A 101 -11.75 0.72 -2.14
N ILE A 102 -12.92 1.22 -2.51
CA ILE A 102 -14.21 0.66 -2.08
C ILE A 102 -14.45 -0.66 -2.80
N GLN A 103 -14.00 -0.76 -4.06
CA GLN A 103 -14.16 -1.97 -4.86
C GLN A 103 -12.94 -2.87 -4.70
N LYS A 104 -13.18 -4.19 -4.75
CA LYS A 104 -12.09 -5.17 -4.69
C LYS A 104 -11.17 -5.00 -5.88
N PRO A 105 -9.85 -4.82 -5.66
CA PRO A 105 -8.90 -4.73 -6.78
C PRO A 105 -8.76 -6.06 -7.51
N GLY A 106 -8.42 -5.99 -8.80
CA GLY A 106 -7.98 -7.17 -9.52
C GLY A 106 -6.63 -7.63 -8.99
N ILE A 107 -6.46 -8.93 -8.79
CA ILE A 107 -5.23 -9.49 -8.21
C ILE A 107 -4.77 -10.62 -9.13
N VAL A 108 -3.62 -10.44 -9.75
CA VAL A 108 -3.08 -11.41 -10.71
C VAL A 108 -1.63 -11.76 -10.39
N ASP A 109 -1.17 -12.88 -10.91
CA ASP A 109 0.24 -13.28 -10.85
C ASP A 109 1.02 -12.68 -12.06
N LYS A 110 2.29 -13.04 -12.17
CA LYS A 110 3.14 -12.55 -13.26
C LYS A 110 2.69 -12.98 -14.64
N ASP A 111 1.92 -14.06 -14.75
CA ASP A 111 1.37 -14.57 -15.99
C ASP A 111 -0.07 -14.10 -16.26
N LEU A 112 -0.55 -13.14 -15.45
CA LEU A 112 -1.88 -12.52 -15.52
C LEU A 112 -3.02 -13.48 -15.16
N ASN A 113 -2.72 -14.56 -14.45
CA ASN A 113 -3.74 -15.45 -13.89
C ASN A 113 -4.29 -14.87 -12.59
N GLU A 114 -5.60 -14.91 -12.42
CA GLU A 114 -6.22 -14.42 -11.19
C GLU A 114 -5.74 -15.21 -9.97
N ILE A 115 -5.35 -14.50 -8.92
CA ILE A 115 -4.97 -15.08 -7.64
C ILE A 115 -6.19 -15.11 -6.75
N LEU A 116 -6.62 -16.30 -6.35
CA LEU A 116 -7.77 -16.51 -5.49
C LEU A 116 -7.39 -16.77 -4.03
N ASP A 117 -6.19 -17.30 -3.80
CA ASP A 117 -5.71 -17.64 -2.47
C ASP A 117 -5.16 -16.42 -1.75
N PRO A 118 -5.81 -15.99 -0.63
CA PRO A 118 -5.32 -14.82 0.13
C PRO A 118 -3.91 -14.99 0.67
N ASP A 119 -3.45 -16.20 0.86
CA ASP A 119 -2.10 -16.45 1.40
C ASP A 119 -1.00 -16.21 0.37
N GLU A 120 -1.34 -16.11 -0.91
CA GLU A 120 -0.35 -15.83 -1.95
C GLU A 120 0.12 -14.38 -1.98
N VAL A 121 -0.73 -13.43 -1.56
CA VAL A 121 -0.38 -12.01 -1.50
C VAL A 121 -0.50 -11.53 -0.06
N TYR A 122 0.62 -11.27 0.55
CA TYR A 122 0.73 -10.98 1.98
C TYR A 122 1.68 -9.79 2.19
N SER A 123 1.66 -9.22 3.38
CA SER A 123 2.60 -8.14 3.72
C SER A 123 4.03 -8.68 3.70
N GLY A 124 4.84 -8.14 2.81
CA GLY A 124 6.22 -8.56 2.58
C GLY A 124 6.52 -9.02 1.16
N CYS A 125 5.54 -9.48 0.41
CA CYS A 125 5.78 -9.91 -0.97
C CYS A 125 5.96 -8.68 -1.89
N TRP A 126 6.51 -8.92 -3.08
CA TRP A 126 6.82 -7.89 -4.07
C TRP A 126 5.92 -8.03 -5.27
N GLY A 127 5.56 -6.90 -5.86
CA GLY A 127 4.77 -6.89 -7.07
C GLY A 127 4.67 -5.50 -7.67
N ARG A 128 3.65 -5.31 -8.49
CA ARG A 128 3.33 -4.04 -9.12
C ARG A 128 1.90 -3.66 -8.79
N ALA A 129 1.62 -2.37 -8.83
CA ALA A 129 0.27 -1.88 -8.59
C ALA A 129 -0.12 -0.87 -9.66
N SER A 130 -1.39 -0.92 -10.05
CA SER A 130 -2.02 0.12 -10.85
C SER A 130 -2.80 1.00 -9.89
N ILE A 131 -2.44 2.27 -9.83
CA ILE A 131 -2.99 3.24 -8.88
C ILE A 131 -3.40 4.51 -9.58
N ASN A 132 -4.26 5.27 -8.93
CA ASN A 132 -4.75 6.53 -9.46
C ASN A 132 -4.73 7.61 -8.39
N PHE A 133 -4.24 8.79 -8.73
CA PHE A 133 -4.17 9.94 -7.81
C PHE A 133 -5.36 10.85 -8.05
N PHE A 134 -5.94 11.36 -6.97
CA PHE A 134 -7.11 12.24 -7.07
C PHE A 134 -7.08 13.31 -5.97
N PRO A 135 -7.54 14.54 -6.27
CA PRO A 135 -7.67 15.55 -5.24
C PRO A 135 -8.91 15.30 -4.39
N PHE A 136 -8.83 15.63 -3.11
CA PHE A 136 -9.99 15.52 -2.23
C PHE A 136 -10.13 16.75 -1.33
N ASN A 137 -11.36 16.98 -0.88
CA ASN A 137 -11.70 17.95 0.14
C ASN A 137 -12.78 17.31 1.02
N THR A 138 -12.40 16.86 2.19
CA THR A 138 -13.31 16.19 3.13
C THR A 138 -13.32 16.97 4.43
N ASN A 139 -14.42 17.68 4.68
CA ASN A 139 -14.59 18.50 5.90
C ASN A 139 -13.41 19.44 6.16
N GLY A 140 -12.91 20.09 5.09
CA GLY A 140 -11.79 21.01 5.18
C GLY A 140 -10.41 20.35 5.10
N ASN A 141 -10.34 19.04 5.16
CA ASN A 141 -9.09 18.30 4.91
C ASN A 141 -8.88 18.18 3.40
N LYS A 142 -7.82 18.82 2.91
CA LYS A 142 -7.52 18.90 1.49
C LYS A 142 -6.21 18.17 1.21
N GLY A 143 -6.19 17.40 0.14
CA GLY A 143 -4.99 16.63 -0.23
C GLY A 143 -5.17 15.86 -1.51
N VAL A 144 -4.21 14.97 -1.75
CA VAL A 144 -4.23 14.04 -2.88
C VAL A 144 -4.30 12.63 -2.30
N GLY A 145 -5.31 11.87 -2.72
CA GLY A 145 -5.49 10.47 -2.32
C GLY A 145 -4.98 9.54 -3.41
N VAL A 146 -4.84 8.27 -3.04
CA VAL A 146 -4.37 7.21 -3.94
C VAL A 146 -5.41 6.11 -3.99
N GLY A 147 -6.02 5.93 -5.16
CA GLY A 147 -6.95 4.85 -5.42
C GLY A 147 -6.22 3.60 -5.91
N LEU A 148 -6.63 2.45 -5.42
CA LEU A 148 -6.08 1.16 -5.82
C LEU A 148 -6.94 0.55 -6.91
N ASN A 149 -6.33 0.26 -8.07
CA ASN A 149 -7.04 -0.38 -9.17
C ASN A 149 -6.76 -1.88 -9.24
N ASN A 150 -5.50 -2.25 -9.39
CA ASN A 150 -5.10 -3.65 -9.59
C ASN A 150 -3.74 -3.93 -8.95
N ILE A 151 -3.52 -5.20 -8.61
CA ILE A 151 -2.27 -5.69 -8.02
C ILE A 151 -1.76 -6.86 -8.86
N GLN A 152 -0.45 -6.87 -9.13
CA GLN A 152 0.24 -8.00 -9.74
C GLN A 152 1.34 -8.47 -8.81
N LYS A 153 1.25 -9.72 -8.35
CA LYS A 153 2.31 -10.31 -7.52
C LYS A 153 3.45 -10.80 -8.40
N LEU A 154 4.68 -10.50 -8.02
CA LEU A 154 5.88 -10.90 -8.76
C LEU A 154 6.75 -11.90 -8.01
N LYS A 155 6.95 -11.73 -6.70
CA LYS A 155 7.79 -12.67 -5.93
C LYS A 155 7.47 -12.67 -4.45
N ASP A 156 7.86 -13.74 -3.79
CA ASP A 156 7.76 -13.87 -2.34
C ASP A 156 8.95 -13.23 -1.63
N ASP A 157 8.75 -12.86 -0.37
CA ASP A 157 9.80 -12.39 0.53
C ASP A 157 9.30 -12.60 1.97
N ASP A 158 10.12 -12.24 2.94
CA ASP A 158 9.77 -12.38 4.35
C ASP A 158 8.52 -11.57 4.70
N ARG A 159 7.66 -12.14 5.55
CA ARG A 159 6.48 -11.45 6.03
C ARG A 159 6.86 -10.27 6.91
N LEU A 160 6.12 -9.17 6.77
CA LEU A 160 6.31 -7.94 7.53
C LEU A 160 5.29 -7.84 8.66
N GLY A 161 5.65 -7.07 9.69
CA GLY A 161 4.77 -6.73 10.80
C GLY A 161 4.76 -7.81 11.87
N ALA A 162 3.76 -7.72 12.76
CA ALA A 162 3.53 -8.72 13.80
C ALA A 162 3.06 -10.00 13.11
N ALA A 163 4.01 -10.83 12.73
CA ALA A 163 3.72 -12.07 12.07
C ALA A 163 2.92 -12.97 13.00
N ARG A 164 1.90 -13.63 12.46
CA ARG A 164 1.26 -14.74 13.14
C ARG A 164 2.36 -15.75 13.47
N ALA A 165 2.46 -16.17 14.73
CA ALA A 165 3.43 -17.17 15.13
C ALA A 165 3.23 -18.43 14.29
N SER A 166 4.31 -18.91 13.66
CA SER A 166 4.27 -20.16 12.91
C SER A 166 4.32 -21.33 13.89
N ALA A 167 3.82 -22.48 13.47
CA ALA A 167 3.92 -23.71 14.28
C ALA A 167 5.37 -24.04 14.60
N GLU A 168 6.28 -23.83 13.67
CA GLU A 168 7.70 -24.03 13.86
C GLU A 168 8.27 -23.08 14.92
N SER A 169 7.88 -21.81 14.91
CA SER A 169 8.29 -20.82 15.88
C SER A 169 7.78 -21.17 17.28
N ASP A 170 6.54 -21.65 17.39
CA ASP A 170 5.92 -21.97 18.67
C ASP A 170 6.46 -23.29 19.25
N PHE A 171 6.71 -24.28 18.43
CA PHE A 171 7.01 -25.65 18.90
C PHE A 171 8.44 -26.11 18.62
N GLY A 172 9.14 -25.48 17.69
CA GLY A 172 10.48 -25.91 17.26
C GLY A 172 11.58 -25.80 18.30
N GLY A 173 11.42 -24.93 19.30
CA GLY A 173 12.38 -24.73 20.38
C GLY A 173 11.84 -25.10 21.76
N ASP A 174 10.70 -25.76 21.80
CA ASP A 174 10.03 -26.06 23.05
C ASP A 174 10.55 -27.34 23.69
N ASP A 175 10.92 -27.27 24.98
CA ASP A 175 11.34 -28.41 25.78
C ASP A 175 10.14 -29.20 26.31
N PHE A 176 9.19 -29.49 25.43
CA PHE A 176 8.00 -30.24 25.79
C PHE A 176 8.38 -31.67 26.19
N GLU A 177 8.12 -32.03 27.47
CA GLU A 177 8.24 -33.40 27.89
C GLU A 177 6.93 -34.11 27.56
N ASP A 178 7.06 -35.22 26.82
CA ASP A 178 5.93 -36.06 26.45
C ASP A 178 5.41 -36.74 27.72
N ASP A 179 4.34 -36.21 28.28
CA ASP A 179 3.70 -36.72 29.47
C ASP A 179 2.66 -37.77 29.06
N GLU A 180 2.90 -39.03 29.45
CA GLU A 180 2.05 -40.17 29.02
C GLU A 180 0.58 -40.03 29.44
N ASP A 181 0.27 -39.10 30.30
CA ASP A 181 -1.11 -38.85 30.77
C ASP A 181 -1.85 -37.85 29.89
N PHE A 182 -1.36 -37.59 28.71
CA PHE A 182 -1.92 -36.59 27.80
C PHE A 182 -3.16 -37.07 27.09
#